data_a5fe11825963675f5b56e67836542300
#
_entry.id   a5fe11825963675f5b56e67836542300
#
_cell.length_a   1.000
_cell.length_b   1.000
_cell.length_c   1.000
_cell.angle_alpha   90.00
_cell.angle_beta   90.00
_cell.angle_gamma   90.00
#
_symmetry.space_group_name_H-M   'P 1'
#
loop_
_entity.id
_entity.type
_entity.pdbx_description
1 polymer ?
#
loop_
_entity_poly.entity_id
_entity_poly.type
_entity_poly.pdbx_seq_one_letter_code
_entity_poly.pdbx_strand_id
1 'polypeptide(L)'
;MKLYKAKDPGSPLVILHTFEDEGARVLESVRSLTDRDFSLAVISDIDWNRDLSPWPAKAVFKGEPDFEGRANEHLADLTVSVIPEILSSLPARPVSIYIAGYSLAGLFALYSLYECDIFDGAASCSGSLWYPNFTSFAMTHRINAQRVYLSLGSKESRTKNPVMATVENNTGVIYRHLKDKGLATVFELNEGGHFTEPVLRTARGIVWLINKAGGKP
;
A
#
# COMPACT_ATOMS: atom_id res chain seq x y z
N MET A 1 -0.44 -2.79 16.99
CA MET A 1 0.21 -3.63 15.96
C MET A 1 0.03 -5.11 16.26
N LYS A 2 -0.16 -5.97 15.25
CA LYS A 2 -0.25 -7.44 15.38
C LYS A 2 0.69 -8.10 14.35
N LEU A 3 1.54 -9.04 14.78
CA LEU A 3 2.51 -9.72 13.93
C LEU A 3 2.15 -11.20 13.78
N TYR A 4 2.01 -11.63 12.53
CA TYR A 4 1.88 -13.04 12.14
C TYR A 4 3.19 -13.48 11.48
N LYS A 5 3.93 -14.37 12.13
CA LYS A 5 5.24 -14.81 11.66
C LYS A 5 5.12 -15.93 10.63
N ALA A 6 5.98 -15.89 9.63
CA ALA A 6 6.23 -16.99 8.71
C ALA A 6 6.77 -18.22 9.45
N LYS A 7 6.61 -19.40 8.85
CA LYS A 7 7.19 -20.65 9.34
C LYS A 7 8.66 -20.77 8.90
N ASP A 8 8.94 -20.37 7.65
CA ASP A 8 10.27 -20.46 7.07
C ASP A 8 11.07 -19.20 7.37
N PRO A 9 12.27 -19.34 7.99
CA PRO A 9 13.14 -18.19 8.23
C PRO A 9 13.52 -17.48 6.94
N GLY A 10 13.54 -16.15 6.97
CA GLY A 10 13.89 -15.34 5.81
C GLY A 10 12.74 -15.10 4.82
N SER A 11 11.56 -15.67 5.02
CA SER A 11 10.38 -15.34 4.21
C SER A 11 10.10 -13.84 4.14
N PRO A 12 9.47 -13.32 3.06
CA PRO A 12 9.13 -11.90 2.94
C PRO A 12 8.32 -11.38 4.12
N LEU A 13 8.54 -10.12 4.48
CA LEU A 13 7.73 -9.37 5.43
C LEU A 13 6.81 -8.39 4.68
N VAL A 14 5.54 -8.38 5.02
CA VAL A 14 4.57 -7.38 4.53
C VAL A 14 4.10 -6.53 5.71
N ILE A 15 4.24 -5.22 5.60
CA ILE A 15 3.66 -4.23 6.50
C ILE A 15 2.30 -3.82 5.92
N LEU A 16 1.22 -4.09 6.62
CA LEU A 16 -0.13 -3.82 6.16
C LEU A 16 -0.81 -2.78 7.05
N HIS A 17 -1.21 -1.65 6.47
CA HIS A 17 -2.07 -0.69 7.14
C HIS A 17 -3.54 -1.00 6.83
N THR A 18 -4.35 -1.20 7.86
CA THR A 18 -5.78 -1.52 7.73
C THR A 18 -6.63 -0.77 8.76
N PHE A 19 -7.94 -0.77 8.56
CA PHE A 19 -8.89 -0.49 9.62
C PHE A 19 -9.03 -1.69 10.55
N GLU A 20 -9.10 -1.42 11.87
CA GLU A 20 -9.48 -2.38 12.91
C GLU A 20 -8.92 -3.81 12.71
N ASP A 21 -9.81 -4.82 12.77
CA ASP A 21 -9.45 -6.24 12.70
C ASP A 21 -9.38 -6.82 11.27
N GLU A 22 -9.37 -6.01 10.23
CA GLU A 22 -9.33 -6.50 8.83
C GLU A 22 -8.06 -7.31 8.51
N GLY A 23 -6.96 -7.05 9.22
CA GLY A 23 -5.69 -7.72 8.97
C GLY A 23 -5.73 -9.26 9.06
N ALA A 24 -6.54 -9.81 9.97
CA ALA A 24 -6.74 -11.26 10.06
C ALA A 24 -7.47 -11.82 8.83
N ARG A 25 -8.49 -11.10 8.35
CA ARG A 25 -9.26 -11.48 7.15
C ARG A 25 -8.40 -11.40 5.89
N VAL A 26 -7.55 -10.38 5.80
CA VAL A 26 -6.57 -10.27 4.70
C VAL A 26 -5.59 -11.42 4.73
N LEU A 27 -5.03 -11.78 5.90
CA LEU A 27 -4.12 -12.92 6.04
C LEU A 27 -4.77 -14.23 5.58
N GLU A 28 -5.99 -14.50 6.01
CA GLU A 28 -6.75 -15.67 5.59
C GLU A 28 -6.98 -15.69 4.08
N SER A 29 -7.38 -14.56 3.50
CA SER A 29 -7.56 -14.40 2.06
C SER A 29 -6.25 -14.61 1.30
N VAL A 30 -5.11 -14.08 1.76
CA VAL A 30 -3.81 -14.35 1.13
C VAL A 30 -3.48 -15.84 1.16
N ARG A 31 -3.67 -16.50 2.31
CA ARG A 31 -3.40 -17.94 2.45
C ARG A 31 -4.28 -18.83 1.58
N SER A 32 -5.48 -18.36 1.22
CA SER A 32 -6.35 -19.07 0.28
C SER A 32 -5.92 -18.93 -1.18
N LEU A 33 -5.07 -17.95 -1.49
CA LEU A 33 -4.62 -17.62 -2.85
C LEU A 33 -3.21 -18.09 -3.18
N THR A 34 -2.40 -18.44 -2.16
CA THR A 34 -1.01 -18.87 -2.36
C THR A 34 -0.50 -19.72 -1.19
N ASP A 35 0.37 -20.68 -1.51
CA ASP A 35 1.11 -21.47 -0.53
C ASP A 35 2.44 -20.81 -0.12
N ARG A 36 2.76 -19.61 -0.65
CA ARG A 36 3.96 -18.87 -0.27
C ARG A 36 3.89 -18.45 1.19
N ASP A 37 4.94 -18.77 1.93
CA ASP A 37 5.07 -18.36 3.31
C ASP A 37 5.57 -16.91 3.40
N PHE A 38 5.04 -16.16 4.37
CA PHE A 38 5.39 -14.76 4.60
C PHE A 38 5.02 -14.33 6.02
N SER A 39 5.70 -13.33 6.53
CA SER A 39 5.31 -12.62 7.75
C SER A 39 4.41 -11.43 7.40
N LEU A 40 3.37 -11.20 8.22
CA LEU A 40 2.47 -10.07 8.09
C LEU A 40 2.45 -9.26 9.37
N ALA A 41 2.86 -8.01 9.31
CA ALA A 41 2.70 -7.04 10.40
C ALA A 41 1.53 -6.11 10.08
N VAL A 42 0.50 -6.14 10.91
CA VAL A 42 -0.73 -5.34 10.76
C VAL A 42 -0.65 -4.12 11.65
N ILE A 43 -0.77 -2.94 11.05
CA ILE A 43 -0.81 -1.64 11.70
C ILE A 43 -2.23 -1.09 11.58
N SER A 44 -2.97 -0.98 12.68
CA SER A 44 -4.37 -0.52 12.68
C SER A 44 -4.65 0.59 13.68
N ASP A 45 -3.76 0.80 14.66
CA ASP A 45 -3.90 1.83 15.70
C ASP A 45 -3.19 3.11 15.21
N ILE A 46 -3.84 3.82 14.29
CA ILE A 46 -3.34 5.03 13.64
C ILE A 46 -4.49 6.02 13.40
N ASP A 47 -4.18 7.29 13.34
CA ASP A 47 -5.11 8.32 12.85
C ASP A 47 -5.08 8.33 11.33
N TRP A 48 -6.15 7.84 10.72
CA TRP A 48 -6.22 7.59 9.28
C TRP A 48 -5.95 8.85 8.43
N ASN A 49 -6.61 9.97 8.75
CA ASN A 49 -6.45 11.20 7.99
C ASN A 49 -5.14 11.94 8.29
N ARG A 50 -4.60 11.79 9.50
CA ARG A 50 -3.35 12.39 9.91
C ARG A 50 -2.15 11.62 9.39
N ASP A 51 -2.10 10.30 9.71
CA ASP A 51 -0.89 9.49 9.57
C ASP A 51 -0.66 8.94 8.16
N LEU A 52 -1.72 8.90 7.32
CA LEU A 52 -1.63 8.31 5.99
C LEU A 52 -1.68 9.33 4.85
N SER A 53 -1.86 10.62 5.16
CA SER A 53 -1.89 11.68 4.16
C SER A 53 -0.51 12.35 4.00
N PRO A 54 0.00 12.48 2.76
CA PRO A 54 1.34 13.02 2.49
C PRO A 54 1.58 14.46 2.94
N TRP A 55 0.58 15.32 2.78
CA TRP A 55 0.57 16.75 3.14
C TRP A 55 -0.84 17.20 3.46
N PRO A 56 -1.02 18.39 4.07
CA PRO A 56 -2.35 18.90 4.37
C PRO A 56 -3.21 19.10 3.12
N ALA A 57 -4.47 18.68 3.20
CA ALA A 57 -5.44 18.87 2.14
C ALA A 57 -6.87 18.97 2.70
N LYS A 58 -7.78 19.59 1.93
CA LYS A 58 -9.18 19.67 2.30
C LYS A 58 -9.87 18.33 2.20
N ALA A 59 -10.78 18.08 3.13
CA ALA A 59 -11.65 16.91 3.09
C ALA A 59 -12.44 16.85 1.77
N VAL A 60 -12.60 15.66 1.23
CA VAL A 60 -13.38 15.45 -0.01
C VAL A 60 -14.85 15.18 0.26
N PHE A 61 -15.21 14.93 1.50
CA PHE A 61 -16.61 14.79 1.95
C PHE A 61 -16.98 15.93 2.89
N LYS A 62 -18.19 16.45 2.72
CA LYS A 62 -18.70 17.54 3.57
C LYS A 62 -18.89 17.06 5.00
N GLY A 63 -18.30 17.77 5.96
CA GLY A 63 -18.41 17.46 7.38
C GLY A 63 -17.33 16.55 7.93
N GLU A 64 -16.50 15.98 7.07
CA GLU A 64 -15.33 15.21 7.50
C GLU A 64 -14.15 16.16 7.84
N PRO A 65 -13.23 15.74 8.73
CA PRO A 65 -12.03 16.49 9.04
C PRO A 65 -11.09 16.56 7.83
N ASP A 66 -10.37 17.67 7.73
CA ASP A 66 -9.31 17.83 6.72
C ASP A 66 -8.19 16.81 6.93
N PHE A 67 -7.44 16.52 5.88
CA PHE A 67 -6.22 15.72 5.95
C PHE A 67 -5.09 16.54 6.57
N GLU A 68 -4.44 16.01 7.59
CA GLU A 68 -3.40 16.76 8.35
C GLU A 68 -2.01 16.68 7.70
N GLY A 69 -1.73 15.65 6.90
CA GLY A 69 -0.49 15.56 6.13
C GLY A 69 0.73 15.15 6.93
N ARG A 70 0.60 14.24 7.88
CA ARG A 70 1.72 13.78 8.73
C ARG A 70 2.26 12.40 8.37
N ALA A 71 2.08 11.97 7.12
CA ALA A 71 2.59 10.68 6.67
C ALA A 71 4.10 10.51 6.88
N ASN A 72 4.89 11.59 6.75
CA ASN A 72 6.33 11.54 7.02
C ASN A 72 6.68 11.26 8.48
N GLU A 73 5.92 11.80 9.43
CA GLU A 73 6.11 11.52 10.85
C GLU A 73 5.80 10.06 11.17
N HIS A 74 4.69 9.56 10.64
CA HIS A 74 4.31 8.15 10.76
C HIS A 74 5.32 7.22 10.09
N LEU A 75 5.79 7.56 8.89
CA LEU A 75 6.82 6.78 8.18
C LEU A 75 8.15 6.76 8.96
N ALA A 76 8.55 7.88 9.56
CA ALA A 76 9.73 7.96 10.38
C ALA A 76 9.62 7.02 11.61
N ASP A 77 8.49 7.06 12.34
CA ASP A 77 8.26 6.14 13.46
C ASP A 77 8.24 4.67 12.98
N LEU A 78 7.57 4.39 11.87
CA LEU A 78 7.53 3.06 11.28
C LEU A 78 8.93 2.53 10.95
N THR A 79 9.80 3.35 10.38
CA THR A 79 11.14 2.94 9.93
C THR A 79 12.17 2.91 11.03
N VAL A 80 12.07 3.81 12.03
CA VAL A 80 13.05 3.95 13.13
C VAL A 80 12.70 3.07 14.33
N SER A 81 11.41 2.85 14.59
CA SER A 81 10.94 2.14 15.79
C SER A 81 10.29 0.80 15.45
N VAL A 82 9.20 0.83 14.67
CA VAL A 82 8.31 -0.31 14.50
C VAL A 82 8.94 -1.44 13.68
N ILE A 83 9.52 -1.13 12.53
CA ILE A 83 10.15 -2.15 11.68
C ILE A 83 11.38 -2.79 12.35
N PRO A 84 12.30 -2.05 13.00
CA PRO A 84 13.37 -2.64 13.79
C PRO A 84 12.89 -3.59 14.90
N GLU A 85 11.83 -3.24 15.63
CA GLU A 85 11.22 -4.12 16.62
C GLU A 85 10.68 -5.41 15.98
N ILE A 86 9.96 -5.30 14.86
CA ILE A 86 9.50 -6.47 14.09
C ILE A 86 10.68 -7.34 13.68
N LEU A 87 11.70 -6.75 13.05
CA LEU A 87 12.87 -7.48 12.56
C LEU A 87 13.63 -8.20 13.69
N SER A 88 13.75 -7.57 14.87
CA SER A 88 14.38 -8.20 16.03
C SER A 88 13.61 -9.40 16.57
N SER A 89 12.32 -9.45 16.34
CA SER A 89 11.42 -10.53 16.77
C SER A 89 11.35 -11.71 15.80
N LEU A 90 11.86 -11.55 14.57
CA LEU A 90 11.88 -12.60 13.55
C LEU A 90 13.12 -13.51 13.71
N PRO A 91 13.03 -14.79 13.35
CA PRO A 91 14.15 -15.73 13.46
C PRO A 91 15.29 -15.44 12.48
N ALA A 92 15.03 -14.75 11.39
CA ALA A 92 16.01 -14.29 10.40
C ALA A 92 15.52 -13.02 9.70
N ARG A 93 16.45 -12.27 9.08
CA ARG A 93 16.10 -11.10 8.28
C ARG A 93 15.28 -11.54 7.06
N PRO A 94 14.13 -10.88 6.77
CA PRO A 94 13.34 -11.15 5.58
C PRO A 94 14.13 -10.90 4.28
N VAL A 95 13.91 -11.72 3.26
CA VAL A 95 14.51 -11.52 1.93
C VAL A 95 14.01 -10.27 1.23
N SER A 96 12.83 -9.80 1.61
CA SER A 96 12.22 -8.57 1.11
C SER A 96 11.25 -8.00 2.15
N ILE A 97 11.10 -6.68 2.15
CA ILE A 97 10.12 -5.97 2.97
C ILE A 97 9.18 -5.21 2.04
N TYR A 98 7.89 -5.47 2.14
CA TYR A 98 6.85 -4.83 1.35
C TYR A 98 5.89 -4.05 2.23
N ILE A 99 5.24 -3.03 1.64
CA ILE A 99 4.18 -2.28 2.28
C ILE A 99 2.89 -2.40 1.47
N ALA A 100 1.75 -2.54 2.15
CA ALA A 100 0.46 -2.69 1.50
C ALA A 100 -0.62 -1.90 2.23
N GLY A 101 -1.63 -1.47 1.49
CA GLY A 101 -2.80 -0.83 2.07
C GLY A 101 -3.92 -0.62 1.06
N TYR A 102 -5.11 -0.32 1.60
CA TYR A 102 -6.30 0.00 0.83
C TYR A 102 -6.64 1.48 0.98
N SER A 103 -7.22 2.10 -0.05
CA SER A 103 -7.69 3.49 0.00
C SER A 103 -6.57 4.47 0.39
N LEU A 104 -6.69 5.23 1.47
CA LEU A 104 -5.66 6.15 1.93
C LEU A 104 -4.39 5.42 2.39
N ALA A 105 -4.53 4.21 2.96
CA ALA A 105 -3.38 3.37 3.25
C ALA A 105 -2.67 2.86 1.97
N GLY A 106 -3.41 2.71 0.86
CA GLY A 106 -2.84 2.45 -0.46
C GLY A 106 -2.05 3.64 -1.03
N LEU A 107 -2.54 4.86 -0.79
CA LEU A 107 -1.79 6.09 -1.08
C LEU A 107 -0.49 6.15 -0.26
N PHE A 108 -0.57 5.93 1.05
CA PHE A 108 0.58 5.92 1.95
C PHE A 108 1.60 4.85 1.56
N ALA A 109 1.14 3.64 1.22
CA ALA A 109 2.03 2.58 0.78
C ALA A 109 2.84 2.97 -0.47
N LEU A 110 2.22 3.62 -1.43
CA LEU A 110 2.93 4.11 -2.63
C LEU A 110 3.83 5.32 -2.29
N TYR A 111 3.35 6.26 -1.45
CA TYR A 111 4.11 7.42 -1.00
C TYR A 111 5.41 7.01 -0.28
N SER A 112 5.36 6.00 0.57
CA SER A 112 6.51 5.52 1.34
C SER A 112 7.68 5.10 0.45
N LEU A 113 7.43 4.62 -0.78
CA LEU A 113 8.48 4.25 -1.72
C LEU A 113 9.29 5.43 -2.27
N TYR A 114 8.77 6.63 -2.16
CA TYR A 114 9.48 7.86 -2.57
C TYR A 114 10.29 8.45 -1.42
N GLU A 115 9.88 8.21 -0.17
CA GLU A 115 10.44 8.85 1.02
C GLU A 115 11.49 8.00 1.75
N CYS A 116 11.52 6.68 1.53
CA CYS A 116 12.52 5.79 2.12
C CYS A 116 12.89 4.64 1.17
N ASP A 117 13.96 3.92 1.52
CA ASP A 117 14.52 2.80 0.75
C ASP A 117 14.39 1.42 1.44
N ILE A 118 13.61 1.36 2.54
CA ILE A 118 13.44 0.13 3.30
C ILE A 118 12.51 -0.87 2.61
N PHE A 119 11.62 -0.40 1.73
CA PHE A 119 10.63 -1.24 1.07
C PHE A 119 11.08 -1.64 -0.35
N ASP A 120 11.09 -2.93 -0.65
CA ASP A 120 11.34 -3.46 -1.99
C ASP A 120 10.17 -3.22 -2.95
N GLY A 121 8.99 -2.92 -2.44
CA GLY A 121 7.82 -2.61 -3.22
C GLY A 121 6.56 -2.38 -2.41
N ALA A 122 5.49 -1.97 -3.11
CA ALA A 122 4.20 -1.69 -2.48
C ALA A 122 3.01 -2.26 -3.25
N ALA A 123 1.94 -2.56 -2.48
CA ALA A 123 0.60 -2.78 -3.02
C ALA A 123 -0.33 -1.63 -2.61
N SER A 124 -0.64 -0.78 -3.57
CA SER A 124 -1.64 0.30 -3.47
C SER A 124 -2.98 -0.20 -4.01
N CYS A 125 -3.79 -0.76 -3.12
CA CYS A 125 -5.07 -1.36 -3.49
C CYS A 125 -6.19 -0.33 -3.38
N SER A 126 -6.89 -0.05 -4.49
CA SER A 126 -7.86 1.05 -4.59
C SER A 126 -7.34 2.34 -3.94
N GLY A 127 -6.04 2.62 -4.13
CA GLY A 127 -5.35 3.71 -3.49
C GLY A 127 -5.96 5.06 -3.81
N SER A 128 -6.01 5.96 -2.84
CA SER A 128 -6.57 7.32 -2.97
C SER A 128 -5.69 8.22 -3.86
N LEU A 129 -5.33 7.75 -5.08
CA LEU A 129 -4.42 8.45 -5.99
C LEU A 129 -5.06 9.69 -6.65
N TRP A 130 -6.30 9.99 -6.28
CA TRP A 130 -6.95 11.29 -6.50
C TRP A 130 -6.42 12.39 -5.57
N TYR A 131 -5.58 12.04 -4.58
CA TYR A 131 -5.07 12.98 -3.57
C TYR A 131 -4.40 14.19 -4.24
N PRO A 132 -4.70 15.43 -3.80
CA PRO A 132 -4.22 16.63 -4.47
C PRO A 132 -2.71 16.65 -4.65
N ASN A 133 -2.24 16.93 -5.86
CA ASN A 133 -0.83 17.00 -6.26
C ASN A 133 -0.03 15.66 -6.22
N PHE A 134 -0.62 14.55 -5.80
CA PHE A 134 0.12 13.29 -5.67
C PHE A 134 0.65 12.77 -7.01
N THR A 135 -0.12 12.90 -8.10
CA THR A 135 0.36 12.53 -9.44
C THR A 135 1.58 13.36 -9.85
N SER A 136 1.57 14.68 -9.62
CA SER A 136 2.72 15.55 -9.90
C SER A 136 3.93 15.17 -9.06
N PHE A 137 3.74 14.89 -7.77
CA PHE A 137 4.78 14.40 -6.87
C PHE A 137 5.39 13.10 -7.41
N ALA A 138 4.58 12.10 -7.73
CA ALA A 138 5.04 10.81 -8.23
C ALA A 138 5.82 10.92 -9.55
N MET A 139 5.46 11.86 -10.42
CA MET A 139 6.13 12.09 -11.71
C MET A 139 7.50 12.77 -11.57
N THR A 140 7.72 13.54 -10.49
CA THR A 140 8.91 14.39 -10.32
C THR A 140 9.92 13.85 -9.31
N HIS A 141 9.50 12.94 -8.42
CA HIS A 141 10.37 12.36 -7.41
C HIS A 141 10.91 10.99 -7.83
N ARG A 142 12.07 10.64 -7.26
CA ARG A 142 12.66 9.33 -7.48
C ARG A 142 11.98 8.31 -6.58
N ILE A 143 11.57 7.19 -7.16
CA ILE A 143 11.06 6.05 -6.40
C ILE A 143 12.19 5.08 -6.04
N ASN A 144 12.20 4.60 -4.80
CA ASN A 144 13.23 3.71 -4.25
C ASN A 144 12.65 2.28 -4.09
N ALA A 145 12.13 1.70 -5.16
CA ALA A 145 11.56 0.36 -5.12
C ALA A 145 11.75 -0.35 -6.46
N GLN A 146 11.55 -1.67 -6.46
CA GLN A 146 11.67 -2.51 -7.64
C GLN A 146 10.30 -2.89 -8.22
N ARG A 147 9.23 -2.84 -7.43
CA ARG A 147 7.91 -3.32 -7.84
C ARG A 147 6.76 -2.60 -7.19
N VAL A 148 5.70 -2.40 -7.97
CA VAL A 148 4.47 -1.74 -7.51
C VAL A 148 3.24 -2.44 -8.07
N TYR A 149 2.34 -2.84 -7.18
CA TYR A 149 1.00 -3.29 -7.55
C TYR A 149 0.01 -2.15 -7.34
N LEU A 150 -0.77 -1.86 -8.36
CA LEU A 150 -1.86 -0.89 -8.33
C LEU A 150 -3.17 -1.61 -8.67
N SER A 151 -4.23 -1.31 -7.96
CA SER A 151 -5.57 -1.78 -8.35
C SER A 151 -6.64 -0.73 -8.13
N LEU A 152 -7.74 -0.85 -8.86
CA LEU A 152 -8.97 -0.06 -8.68
C LEU A 152 -10.19 -0.90 -8.98
N GLY A 153 -11.33 -0.49 -8.45
CA GLY A 153 -12.62 -0.92 -8.95
C GLY A 153 -13.04 -0.15 -10.20
N SER A 154 -13.58 -0.85 -11.19
CA SER A 154 -14.00 -0.30 -12.50
C SER A 154 -15.09 0.76 -12.44
N LYS A 155 -15.67 1.00 -11.27
CA LYS A 155 -16.71 2.01 -11.03
C LYS A 155 -16.25 3.12 -10.06
N GLU A 156 -15.00 3.11 -9.60
CA GLU A 156 -14.52 4.09 -8.61
C GLU A 156 -14.46 5.52 -9.16
N SER A 157 -14.11 5.68 -10.44
CA SER A 157 -14.15 6.98 -11.12
C SER A 157 -15.56 7.53 -11.40
N ARG A 158 -16.61 6.70 -11.21
CA ARG A 158 -18.01 7.10 -11.45
C ARG A 158 -18.67 7.80 -10.24
N THR A 159 -17.86 8.48 -9.42
CA THR A 159 -18.34 9.28 -8.29
C THR A 159 -18.79 10.68 -8.73
N LYS A 160 -19.72 11.30 -7.94
CA LYS A 160 -20.11 12.69 -8.14
C LYS A 160 -19.07 13.70 -7.66
N ASN A 161 -18.12 13.27 -6.84
CA ASN A 161 -17.04 14.13 -6.37
C ASN A 161 -15.98 14.29 -7.49
N PRO A 162 -15.76 15.50 -8.02
CA PRO A 162 -14.89 15.71 -9.17
C PRO A 162 -13.40 15.41 -8.88
N VAL A 163 -12.97 15.55 -7.62
CA VAL A 163 -11.61 15.21 -7.22
C VAL A 163 -11.42 13.69 -7.22
N MET A 164 -12.31 12.95 -6.58
CA MET A 164 -12.24 11.49 -6.51
C MET A 164 -12.44 10.84 -7.90
N ALA A 165 -13.22 11.44 -8.79
CA ALA A 165 -13.43 10.95 -10.15
C ALA A 165 -12.14 10.86 -10.97
N THR A 166 -11.07 11.57 -10.56
CA THR A 166 -9.76 11.54 -11.25
C THR A 166 -8.95 10.27 -10.95
N VAL A 167 -9.38 9.42 -10.00
CA VAL A 167 -8.58 8.30 -9.48
C VAL A 167 -8.09 7.34 -10.56
N GLU A 168 -8.93 6.97 -11.52
CA GLU A 168 -8.57 6.02 -12.57
C GLU A 168 -7.53 6.62 -13.54
N ASN A 169 -7.75 7.87 -13.95
CA ASN A 169 -6.78 8.58 -14.79
C ASN A 169 -5.42 8.74 -14.09
N ASN A 170 -5.43 9.18 -12.84
CA ASN A 170 -4.22 9.40 -12.05
C ASN A 170 -3.45 8.08 -11.82
N THR A 171 -4.16 7.01 -11.47
CA THR A 171 -3.56 5.67 -11.33
C THR A 171 -2.94 5.21 -12.66
N GLY A 172 -3.63 5.41 -13.78
CA GLY A 172 -3.12 5.07 -15.11
C GLY A 172 -1.89 5.88 -15.52
N VAL A 173 -1.83 7.17 -15.17
CA VAL A 173 -0.66 8.03 -15.39
C VAL A 173 0.54 7.54 -14.58
N ILE A 174 0.35 7.30 -13.28
CA ILE A 174 1.39 6.80 -12.38
C ILE A 174 1.87 5.41 -12.84
N TYR A 175 0.96 4.51 -13.19
CA TYR A 175 1.30 3.17 -13.71
C TYR A 175 2.23 3.25 -14.92
N ARG A 176 1.88 4.05 -15.93
CA ARG A 176 2.71 4.21 -17.12
C ARG A 176 4.09 4.77 -16.78
N HIS A 177 4.13 5.81 -15.95
CA HIS A 177 5.39 6.41 -15.51
C HIS A 177 6.32 5.40 -14.82
N LEU A 178 5.80 4.61 -13.86
CA LEU A 178 6.57 3.59 -13.16
C LEU A 178 7.08 2.51 -14.12
N LYS A 179 6.25 2.11 -15.07
CA LYS A 179 6.62 1.14 -16.10
C LYS A 179 7.72 1.68 -17.02
N ASP A 180 7.63 2.93 -17.43
CA ASP A 180 8.64 3.60 -18.26
C ASP A 180 9.98 3.77 -17.53
N LYS A 181 9.95 3.84 -16.18
CA LYS A 181 11.14 3.81 -15.32
C LYS A 181 11.73 2.41 -15.14
N GLY A 182 11.12 1.37 -15.72
CA GLY A 182 11.61 -0.02 -15.65
C GLY A 182 11.19 -0.78 -14.41
N LEU A 183 10.27 -0.25 -13.57
CA LEU A 183 9.77 -0.99 -12.42
C LEU A 183 8.85 -2.14 -12.85
N ALA A 184 8.94 -3.26 -12.14
CA ALA A 184 7.94 -4.31 -12.25
C ALA A 184 6.60 -3.78 -11.71
N THR A 185 5.69 -3.42 -12.61
CA THR A 185 4.43 -2.76 -12.23
C THR A 185 3.25 -3.43 -12.91
N VAL A 186 2.16 -3.60 -12.15
CA VAL A 186 0.86 -4.04 -12.65
C VAL A 186 -0.23 -3.06 -12.24
N PHE A 187 -1.21 -2.89 -13.10
CA PHE A 187 -2.45 -2.17 -12.77
C PHE A 187 -3.63 -3.09 -13.07
N GLU A 188 -4.34 -3.50 -12.03
CA GLU A 188 -5.48 -4.40 -12.10
C GLU A 188 -6.79 -3.64 -11.91
N LEU A 189 -7.71 -3.75 -12.88
CA LEU A 189 -9.08 -3.27 -12.75
C LEU A 189 -9.98 -4.41 -12.26
N ASN A 190 -10.53 -4.24 -11.07
CA ASN A 190 -11.47 -5.17 -10.47
C ASN A 190 -12.91 -4.75 -10.76
N GLU A 191 -13.84 -5.68 -10.77
CA GLU A 191 -15.25 -5.34 -10.89
C GLU A 191 -15.76 -4.58 -9.66
N GLY A 192 -16.66 -3.61 -9.86
CA GLY A 192 -17.35 -2.89 -8.78
C GLY A 192 -16.74 -1.55 -8.38
N GLY A 193 -17.24 -1.01 -7.28
CA GLY A 193 -16.81 0.28 -6.70
C GLY A 193 -15.76 0.13 -5.61
N HIS A 194 -15.50 1.23 -4.89
CA HIS A 194 -14.48 1.32 -3.85
C HIS A 194 -14.66 0.32 -2.69
N PHE A 195 -15.88 0.02 -2.32
CA PHE A 195 -16.18 -0.88 -1.19
C PHE A 195 -16.45 -2.33 -1.62
N THR A 196 -16.18 -2.68 -2.88
CA THR A 196 -16.38 -4.03 -3.39
C THR A 196 -15.14 -4.87 -3.12
N GLU A 197 -15.24 -5.87 -2.26
CA GLU A 197 -14.21 -6.86 -1.92
C GLU A 197 -12.83 -6.29 -1.51
N PRO A 198 -12.76 -5.29 -0.60
CA PRO A 198 -11.49 -4.65 -0.26
C PRO A 198 -10.46 -5.64 0.30
N VAL A 199 -10.89 -6.61 1.11
CA VAL A 199 -10.02 -7.66 1.66
C VAL A 199 -9.41 -8.52 0.55
N LEU A 200 -10.21 -8.96 -0.42
CA LEU A 200 -9.72 -9.78 -1.53
C LEU A 200 -8.77 -9.00 -2.45
N ARG A 201 -9.07 -7.74 -2.73
CA ARG A 201 -8.18 -6.89 -3.54
C ARG A 201 -6.84 -6.64 -2.85
N THR A 202 -6.84 -6.40 -1.55
CA THR A 202 -5.62 -6.27 -0.75
C THR A 202 -4.82 -7.57 -0.75
N ALA A 203 -5.50 -8.71 -0.56
CA ALA A 203 -4.86 -10.02 -0.61
C ALA A 203 -4.20 -10.29 -1.97
N ARG A 204 -4.85 -9.98 -3.10
CA ARG A 204 -4.26 -10.11 -4.45
C ARG A 204 -3.00 -9.27 -4.61
N GLY A 205 -2.99 -8.04 -4.10
CA GLY A 205 -1.82 -7.18 -4.12
C GLY A 205 -0.65 -7.77 -3.33
N ILE A 206 -0.92 -8.30 -2.14
CA ILE A 206 0.09 -8.97 -1.31
C ILE A 206 0.60 -10.23 -2.02
N VAL A 207 -0.28 -11.07 -2.55
CA VAL A 207 0.10 -12.29 -3.31
C VAL A 207 1.01 -11.93 -4.48
N TRP A 208 0.69 -10.87 -5.22
CA TRP A 208 1.53 -10.43 -6.33
C TRP A 208 2.93 -9.98 -5.86
N LEU A 209 3.03 -9.30 -4.73
CA LEU A 209 4.31 -8.90 -4.15
C LEU A 209 5.15 -10.12 -3.75
N ILE A 210 4.60 -11.04 -2.96
CA ILE A 210 5.36 -12.16 -2.39
C ILE A 210 5.67 -13.26 -3.40
N ASN A 211 4.84 -13.50 -4.41
CA ASN A 211 5.05 -14.56 -5.41
C ASN A 211 6.20 -14.26 -6.40
N LYS A 212 6.58 -13.00 -6.57
CA LYS A 212 7.70 -12.61 -7.44
C LYS A 212 9.00 -12.34 -6.67
N ALA A 213 9.01 -12.51 -5.34
CA ALA A 213 10.23 -12.45 -4.54
C ALA A 213 11.07 -13.69 -4.85
N GLY A 214 12.00 -13.61 -5.81
CA GLY A 214 12.92 -14.71 -6.10
C GLY A 214 13.21 -14.97 -7.58
N GLY A 215 12.68 -14.19 -8.50
CA GLY A 215 13.09 -14.18 -9.89
C GLY A 215 13.89 -12.92 -10.22
N LYS A 216 15.23 -12.97 -10.16
CA LYS A 216 16.04 -12.07 -10.98
C LYS A 216 15.68 -12.36 -12.44
N PRO A 217 15.56 -11.31 -13.31
CA PRO A 217 15.36 -11.51 -14.73
C PRO A 217 16.48 -12.35 -15.34
#